data_fae3acba9470d2e52bd66f5420fee093
#
_entry.id   fae3acba9470d2e52bd66f5420fee093
#
_cell.length_a   1.000
_cell.length_b   1.000
_cell.length_c   1.000
_cell.angle_alpha   90.00
_cell.angle_beta   90.00
_cell.angle_gamma   90.00
#
_symmetry.space_group_name_H-M   'P 1'
#
loop_
_entity.id
_entity.type
_entity.pdbx_description
1 polymer ?
#
loop_
_entity_poly.entity_id
_entity_poly.type
_entity_poly.pdbx_seq_one_letter_code
_entity_poly.pdbx_strand_id
1 'polypeptide(L)'
;MSADPLAEAYRQWQARWPGHADHMAAVTSVMRVQQLVLSRIEAILKPHGLTFAAFEALRLLAFSRSGELPMGKMGSRLMVHPTSVTSVITRLERRGLVTRSPSPEDRRVVLAKITGEGRRVVEEATDALNRARFALPDLSPEEAAELTDVLRTLRHSVGDL
;
A
#
# COMPACT_ATOMS: atom_id res chain seq x y z
N MET A 1 -4.85 -6.97 31.71
CA MET A 1 -5.44 -6.37 30.49
C MET A 1 -4.87 -4.96 30.37
N SER A 2 -4.04 -4.71 29.36
CA SER A 2 -3.54 -3.35 29.10
C SER A 2 -4.73 -2.49 28.68
N ALA A 3 -4.91 -1.34 29.35
CA ALA A 3 -5.96 -0.39 28.97
C ALA A 3 -5.67 0.09 27.52
N ASP A 4 -6.71 0.18 26.69
CA ASP A 4 -6.60 0.71 25.35
C ASP A 4 -6.15 2.18 25.41
N PRO A 5 -4.94 2.53 24.89
CA PRO A 5 -4.44 3.89 24.95
C PRO A 5 -5.34 4.91 24.22
N LEU A 6 -6.05 4.46 23.16
CA LEU A 6 -6.99 5.30 22.42
C LEU A 6 -8.23 5.64 23.24
N ALA A 7 -8.76 4.65 23.97
CA ALA A 7 -9.89 4.86 24.87
C ALA A 7 -9.54 5.82 26.02
N GLU A 8 -8.31 5.76 26.54
CA GLU A 8 -7.85 6.72 27.55
C GLU A 8 -7.71 8.13 26.98
N ALA A 9 -7.07 8.26 25.81
CA ALA A 9 -6.96 9.55 25.12
C ALA A 9 -8.33 10.15 24.82
N TYR A 10 -9.31 9.35 24.39
CA TYR A 10 -10.68 9.77 24.14
C TYR A 10 -11.31 10.37 25.40
N ARG A 11 -11.23 9.67 26.54
CA ARG A 11 -11.79 10.14 27.81
C ARG A 11 -11.21 11.50 28.25
N GLN A 12 -9.88 11.62 28.18
CA GLN A 12 -9.18 12.86 28.55
C GLN A 12 -9.55 14.03 27.60
N TRP A 13 -9.67 13.73 26.29
CA TRP A 13 -10.05 14.74 25.28
C TRP A 13 -11.48 15.21 25.50
N GLN A 14 -12.41 14.28 25.71
CA GLN A 14 -13.82 14.57 25.97
C GLN A 14 -14.01 15.41 27.22
N ALA A 15 -13.25 15.15 28.28
CA ALA A 15 -13.31 15.94 29.51
C ALA A 15 -12.84 17.39 29.32
N ARG A 16 -11.88 17.62 28.42
CA ARG A 16 -11.30 18.96 28.24
C ARG A 16 -11.90 19.73 27.06
N TRP A 17 -12.28 19.07 26.02
CA TRP A 17 -12.85 19.64 24.80
C TRP A 17 -14.08 18.85 24.31
N PRO A 18 -15.22 19.00 25.00
CA PRO A 18 -16.45 18.30 24.62
C PRO A 18 -16.83 18.55 23.16
N GLY A 19 -17.27 17.51 22.46
CA GLY A 19 -17.70 17.58 21.06
C GLY A 19 -16.58 17.46 20.02
N HIS A 20 -15.31 17.32 20.42
CA HIS A 20 -14.17 17.18 19.50
C HIS A 20 -13.45 15.84 19.62
N ALA A 21 -13.81 15.00 20.61
CA ALA A 21 -13.13 13.74 20.87
C ALA A 21 -13.30 12.72 19.75
N ASP A 22 -14.45 12.66 19.08
CA ASP A 22 -14.75 11.69 18.03
C ASP A 22 -13.83 11.87 16.82
N HIS A 23 -13.60 13.12 16.37
CA HIS A 23 -12.69 13.40 15.27
C HIS A 23 -11.25 13.06 15.61
N MET A 24 -10.80 13.38 16.82
CA MET A 24 -9.46 13.02 17.29
C MET A 24 -9.31 11.49 17.33
N ALA A 25 -10.28 10.78 17.89
CA ALA A 25 -10.24 9.32 17.99
C ALA A 25 -10.25 8.66 16.60
N ALA A 26 -11.06 9.14 15.67
CA ALA A 26 -11.11 8.63 14.30
C ALA A 26 -9.75 8.79 13.60
N VAL A 27 -9.15 9.98 13.61
CA VAL A 27 -7.84 10.23 12.99
C VAL A 27 -6.75 9.37 13.64
N THR A 28 -6.70 9.33 14.96
CA THR A 28 -5.69 8.54 15.70
C THR A 28 -5.85 7.04 15.42
N SER A 29 -7.09 6.55 15.32
CA SER A 29 -7.39 5.15 14.96
C SER A 29 -6.90 4.81 13.56
N VAL A 30 -7.15 5.67 12.56
CA VAL A 30 -6.67 5.48 11.19
C VAL A 30 -5.14 5.39 11.17
N MET A 31 -4.44 6.31 11.83
CA MET A 31 -2.98 6.30 11.90
C MET A 31 -2.42 5.05 12.60
N ARG A 32 -3.07 4.61 13.67
CA ARG A 32 -2.67 3.41 14.40
C ARG A 32 -2.89 2.15 13.59
N VAL A 33 -4.06 2.02 12.97
CA VAL A 33 -4.39 0.87 12.12
C VAL A 33 -3.46 0.79 10.92
N GLN A 34 -3.15 1.91 10.27
CA GLN A 34 -2.21 1.96 9.15
C GLN A 34 -0.84 1.36 9.53
N GLN A 35 -0.28 1.73 10.68
CA GLN A 35 0.99 1.19 11.17
C GLN A 35 0.92 -0.32 11.42
N LEU A 36 -0.16 -0.79 12.08
CA LEU A 36 -0.33 -2.21 12.42
C LEU A 36 -0.53 -3.07 11.17
N VAL A 37 -1.38 -2.61 10.25
CA VAL A 37 -1.66 -3.34 9.00
C VAL A 37 -0.42 -3.39 8.12
N LEU A 38 0.29 -2.27 7.95
CA LEU A 38 1.53 -2.24 7.17
C LEU A 38 2.57 -3.22 7.73
N SER A 39 2.78 -3.22 9.04
CA SER A 39 3.70 -4.16 9.69
C SER A 39 3.33 -5.63 9.44
N ARG A 40 2.04 -5.96 9.51
CA ARG A 40 1.55 -7.32 9.22
C ARG A 40 1.72 -7.69 7.75
N ILE A 41 1.39 -6.80 6.83
CA ILE A 41 1.58 -6.99 5.39
C ILE A 41 3.07 -7.24 5.08
N GLU A 42 3.97 -6.42 5.62
CA GLU A 42 5.41 -6.60 5.41
C GLU A 42 5.94 -7.91 6.00
N ALA A 43 5.39 -8.38 7.11
CA ALA A 43 5.72 -9.69 7.65
C ALA A 43 5.32 -10.83 6.69
N ILE A 44 4.15 -10.73 6.03
CA ILE A 44 3.69 -11.70 5.02
C ILE A 44 4.58 -11.63 3.76
N LEU A 45 5.01 -10.44 3.34
CA LEU A 45 5.82 -10.24 2.14
C LEU A 45 7.32 -10.56 2.35
N LYS A 46 7.79 -10.56 3.58
CA LYS A 46 9.20 -10.78 3.93
C LYS A 46 9.80 -12.08 3.36
N PRO A 47 9.11 -13.26 3.40
CA PRO A 47 9.62 -14.49 2.79
C PRO A 47 9.85 -14.38 1.27
N HIS A 48 9.12 -13.49 0.59
CA HIS A 48 9.27 -13.19 -0.84
C HIS A 48 10.33 -12.10 -1.09
N GLY A 49 10.92 -11.54 -0.03
CA GLY A 49 11.90 -10.47 -0.10
C GLY A 49 11.32 -9.14 -0.60
N LEU A 50 10.04 -8.89 -0.40
CA LEU A 50 9.35 -7.68 -0.84
C LEU A 50 8.97 -6.80 0.34
N THR A 51 9.08 -5.48 0.15
CA THR A 51 8.34 -4.48 0.91
C THR A 51 6.95 -4.30 0.28
N PHE A 52 6.01 -3.67 0.96
CA PHE A 52 4.70 -3.40 0.37
C PHE A 52 4.80 -2.54 -0.90
N ALA A 53 5.62 -1.50 -0.91
CA ALA A 53 5.86 -0.68 -2.10
C ALA A 53 6.46 -1.47 -3.28
N ALA A 54 7.35 -2.43 -3.01
CA ALA A 54 7.91 -3.30 -4.04
C ALA A 54 6.86 -4.28 -4.60
N PHE A 55 6.01 -4.81 -3.74
CA PHE A 55 4.86 -5.64 -4.14
C PHE A 55 3.89 -4.86 -5.03
N GLU A 56 3.48 -3.66 -4.63
CA GLU A 56 2.59 -2.80 -5.43
C GLU A 56 3.19 -2.47 -6.80
N ALA A 57 4.48 -2.13 -6.86
CA ALA A 57 5.16 -1.84 -8.11
C ALA A 57 5.17 -3.05 -9.07
N LEU A 58 5.50 -4.25 -8.56
CA LEU A 58 5.44 -5.48 -9.35
C LEU A 58 4.02 -5.81 -9.79
N ARG A 59 3.05 -5.68 -8.91
CA ARG A 59 1.63 -5.97 -9.20
C ARG A 59 1.09 -4.99 -10.26
N LEU A 60 1.42 -3.70 -10.17
CA LEU A 60 1.07 -2.70 -11.16
C LEU A 60 1.64 -3.04 -12.55
N LEU A 61 2.91 -3.47 -12.61
CA LEU A 61 3.53 -3.92 -13.85
C LEU A 61 2.87 -5.20 -14.38
N ALA A 62 2.59 -6.16 -13.52
CA ALA A 62 1.94 -7.42 -13.88
C ALA A 62 0.52 -7.21 -14.45
N PHE A 63 -0.22 -6.23 -13.96
CA PHE A 63 -1.55 -5.86 -14.48
C PHE A 63 -1.50 -5.06 -15.77
N SER A 64 -0.36 -4.45 -16.11
CA SER A 64 -0.26 -3.72 -17.37
C SER A 64 -0.30 -4.69 -18.55
N ARG A 65 -0.91 -4.26 -19.66
CA ARG A 65 -1.16 -5.11 -20.84
C ARG A 65 0.13 -5.73 -21.41
N SER A 66 1.22 -4.96 -21.44
CA SER A 66 2.53 -5.37 -21.97
C SER A 66 3.51 -5.85 -20.89
N GLY A 67 3.13 -5.78 -19.60
CA GLY A 67 4.03 -6.02 -18.47
C GLY A 67 5.04 -4.88 -18.25
N GLU A 68 4.83 -3.72 -18.90
CA GLU A 68 5.72 -2.57 -18.79
C GLU A 68 4.96 -1.25 -18.68
N LEU A 69 5.57 -0.27 -18.02
CA LEU A 69 5.04 1.08 -17.85
C LEU A 69 6.16 2.12 -17.83
N PRO A 70 5.89 3.34 -18.31
CA PRO A 70 6.77 4.48 -18.08
C PRO A 70 6.93 4.75 -16.59
N MET A 71 8.17 4.89 -16.12
CA MET A 71 8.44 5.14 -14.68
C MET A 71 7.72 6.40 -14.17
N GLY A 72 7.62 7.44 -14.97
CA GLY A 72 6.88 8.65 -14.62
C GLY A 72 5.38 8.44 -14.39
N LYS A 73 4.78 7.40 -15.00
CA LYS A 73 3.37 7.05 -14.79
C LYS A 73 3.15 6.13 -13.58
N MET A 74 4.20 5.54 -13.05
CA MET A 74 4.08 4.65 -11.88
C MET A 74 3.81 5.45 -10.61
N GLY A 75 4.46 6.60 -10.44
CA GLY A 75 4.31 7.42 -9.23
C GLY A 75 2.88 7.89 -8.95
N SER A 76 2.11 8.21 -10.01
CA SER A 76 0.70 8.61 -9.88
C SER A 76 -0.26 7.43 -9.62
N ARG A 77 0.21 6.19 -9.80
CA ARG A 77 -0.60 4.97 -9.63
C ARG A 77 -0.23 4.18 -8.39
N LEU A 78 0.96 4.41 -7.86
CA LEU A 78 1.40 3.84 -6.59
C LEU A 78 1.14 4.84 -5.48
N MET A 79 0.64 4.36 -4.35
CA MET A 79 0.40 5.16 -3.14
C MET A 79 1.72 5.55 -2.44
N VAL A 80 2.79 5.79 -3.21
CA VAL A 80 4.13 6.13 -2.73
C VAL A 80 4.66 7.39 -3.40
N HIS A 81 5.50 8.13 -2.70
CA HIS A 81 6.10 9.35 -3.22
C HIS A 81 6.92 9.07 -4.50
N PRO A 82 6.90 9.94 -5.54
CA PRO A 82 7.61 9.72 -6.81
C PRO A 82 9.11 9.37 -6.67
N THR A 83 9.81 9.99 -5.73
CA THR A 83 11.22 9.65 -5.42
C THR A 83 11.39 8.22 -4.91
N SER A 84 10.39 7.66 -4.29
CA SER A 84 10.38 6.27 -3.81
C SER A 84 10.27 5.27 -4.95
N VAL A 85 9.59 5.60 -6.06
CA VAL A 85 9.43 4.71 -7.22
C VAL A 85 10.79 4.35 -7.81
N THR A 86 11.65 5.32 -8.06
CA THR A 86 13.01 5.08 -8.61
C THR A 86 13.81 4.14 -7.70
N SER A 87 13.78 4.38 -6.40
CA SER A 87 14.45 3.54 -5.40
C SER A 87 13.91 2.11 -5.39
N VAL A 88 12.58 1.95 -5.42
CA VAL A 88 11.91 0.65 -5.46
C VAL A 88 12.29 -0.11 -6.73
N ILE A 89 12.16 0.51 -7.91
CA ILE A 89 12.48 -0.12 -9.19
C ILE A 89 13.97 -0.48 -9.27
N THR A 90 14.88 0.37 -8.78
CA THR A 90 16.32 0.05 -8.74
C THR A 90 16.60 -1.20 -7.89
N ARG A 91 15.92 -1.35 -6.74
CA ARG A 91 16.06 -2.56 -5.92
C ARG A 91 15.50 -3.80 -6.57
N LEU A 92 14.35 -3.69 -7.24
CA LEU A 92 13.74 -4.80 -7.98
C LEU A 92 14.61 -5.21 -9.18
N GLU A 93 15.21 -4.25 -9.88
CA GLU A 93 16.13 -4.52 -10.99
C GLU A 93 17.40 -5.25 -10.53
N ARG A 94 18.01 -4.84 -9.40
CA ARG A 94 19.16 -5.56 -8.81
C ARG A 94 18.86 -7.01 -8.46
N ARG A 95 17.60 -7.33 -8.22
CA ARG A 95 17.12 -8.69 -7.95
C ARG A 95 16.67 -9.43 -9.20
N GLY A 96 16.75 -8.83 -10.38
CA GLY A 96 16.32 -9.44 -11.63
C GLY A 96 14.78 -9.56 -11.78
N LEU A 97 14.00 -8.85 -10.97
CA LEU A 97 12.53 -8.91 -11.00
C LEU A 97 11.92 -7.91 -12.00
N VAL A 98 12.67 -6.87 -12.35
CA VAL A 98 12.32 -5.81 -13.30
C VAL A 98 13.53 -5.50 -14.14
N THR A 99 13.31 -5.08 -15.38
CA THR A 99 14.33 -4.46 -16.26
C THR A 99 13.92 -3.03 -16.57
N ARG A 100 14.90 -2.17 -16.86
CA ARG A 100 14.69 -0.81 -17.36
C ARG A 100 15.27 -0.65 -18.76
N SER A 101 14.54 0.05 -19.62
CA SER A 101 15.01 0.39 -20.97
C SER A 101 14.45 1.74 -21.40
N PRO A 102 15.15 2.48 -22.29
CA PRO A 102 14.56 3.64 -22.96
C PRO A 102 13.34 3.21 -23.78
N SER A 103 12.32 4.07 -23.85
CA SER A 103 11.19 3.83 -24.75
C SER A 103 11.65 3.90 -26.21
N PRO A 104 11.16 2.98 -27.06
CA PRO A 104 11.41 3.07 -28.51
C PRO A 104 10.86 4.35 -29.16
N GLU A 105 9.78 4.90 -28.60
CA GLU A 105 9.09 6.08 -29.13
C GLU A 105 9.75 7.40 -28.68
N ASP A 106 10.22 7.45 -27.42
CA ASP A 106 10.94 8.61 -26.88
C ASP A 106 12.02 8.15 -25.90
N ARG A 107 13.28 8.26 -26.29
CA ARG A 107 14.45 7.84 -25.50
C ARG A 107 14.60 8.56 -24.15
N ARG A 108 13.90 9.68 -23.94
CA ARG A 108 13.87 10.39 -22.64
C ARG A 108 12.95 9.69 -21.63
N VAL A 109 12.07 8.82 -22.11
CA VAL A 109 11.17 8.06 -21.28
C VAL A 109 11.81 6.72 -20.93
N VAL A 110 11.93 6.41 -19.64
CA VAL A 110 12.41 5.11 -19.15
C VAL A 110 11.19 4.23 -18.85
N LEU A 111 11.17 3.06 -19.45
CA LEU A 111 10.19 2.01 -19.18
C LEU A 111 10.74 1.05 -18.12
N ALA A 112 9.90 0.67 -17.17
CA ALA A 112 10.11 -0.47 -16.28
C ALA A 112 9.26 -1.65 -16.76
N LYS A 113 9.88 -2.83 -16.90
CA LYS A 113 9.23 -4.05 -17.37
C LYS A 113 9.44 -5.19 -16.37
N ILE A 114 8.35 -5.87 -16.02
CA ILE A 114 8.42 -7.04 -15.16
C ILE A 114 9.05 -8.23 -15.90
N THR A 115 9.94 -8.97 -15.23
CA THR A 115 10.54 -10.20 -15.76
C THR A 115 9.64 -11.42 -15.49
N GLY A 116 9.97 -12.57 -16.09
CA GLY A 116 9.31 -13.85 -15.76
C GLY A 116 9.45 -14.18 -14.27
N GLU A 117 10.64 -13.97 -13.69
CA GLU A 117 10.88 -14.17 -12.26
C GLU A 117 10.08 -13.17 -11.41
N GLY A 118 10.00 -11.90 -11.83
CA GLY A 118 9.17 -10.90 -11.17
C GLY A 118 7.70 -11.30 -11.13
N ARG A 119 7.17 -11.87 -12.23
CA ARG A 119 5.80 -12.40 -12.27
C ARG A 119 5.60 -13.54 -11.28
N ARG A 120 6.51 -14.52 -11.27
CA ARG A 120 6.44 -15.65 -10.33
C ARG A 120 6.41 -15.16 -8.88
N VAL A 121 7.34 -14.29 -8.51
CA VAL A 121 7.46 -13.76 -7.15
C VAL A 121 6.21 -12.98 -6.73
N VAL A 122 5.67 -12.13 -7.60
CA VAL A 122 4.48 -11.33 -7.26
C VAL A 122 3.21 -12.18 -7.18
N GLU A 123 3.08 -13.26 -7.98
CA GLU A 123 1.96 -14.18 -7.85
C GLU A 123 2.00 -14.94 -6.51
N GLU A 124 3.16 -15.50 -6.14
CA GLU A 124 3.33 -16.16 -4.85
C GLU A 124 3.05 -15.23 -3.66
N ALA A 125 3.53 -13.99 -3.73
CA ALA A 125 3.27 -12.97 -2.72
C ALA A 125 1.79 -12.59 -2.65
N THR A 126 1.10 -12.50 -3.80
CA THR A 126 -0.34 -12.23 -3.85
C THR A 126 -1.15 -13.35 -3.21
N ASP A 127 -0.81 -14.60 -3.51
CA ASP A 127 -1.45 -15.76 -2.88
C ASP A 127 -1.29 -15.75 -1.36
N ALA A 128 -0.10 -15.38 -0.88
CA ALA A 128 0.15 -15.25 0.55
C ALA A 128 -0.71 -14.14 1.20
N LEU A 129 -0.80 -12.97 0.57
CA LEU A 129 -1.65 -11.86 1.05
C LEU A 129 -3.14 -12.24 1.01
N ASN A 130 -3.60 -12.88 -0.06
CA ASN A 130 -4.99 -13.31 -0.21
C ASN A 130 -5.38 -14.34 0.87
N ARG A 131 -4.52 -15.34 1.13
CA ARG A 131 -4.74 -16.30 2.23
C ARG A 131 -4.83 -15.62 3.59
N ALA A 132 -4.06 -14.56 3.80
CA ALA A 132 -4.08 -13.75 5.02
C ALA A 132 -5.15 -12.65 5.01
N ARG A 133 -6.04 -12.60 3.99
CA ARG A 133 -7.04 -11.53 3.81
C ARG A 133 -6.44 -10.13 3.95
N PHE A 134 -5.27 -9.90 3.33
CA PHE A 134 -4.52 -8.64 3.43
C PHE A 134 -4.32 -8.17 4.86
N ALA A 135 -3.97 -9.10 5.76
CA ALA A 135 -3.72 -8.86 7.19
C ALA A 135 -4.94 -8.39 8.01
N LEU A 136 -6.15 -8.54 7.47
CA LEU A 136 -7.43 -8.23 8.12
C LEU A 136 -8.32 -9.49 8.22
N PRO A 137 -7.84 -10.58 8.86
CA PRO A 137 -8.56 -11.87 8.87
C PRO A 137 -9.89 -11.82 9.63
N ASP A 138 -10.02 -10.86 10.56
CA ASP A 138 -11.18 -10.75 11.46
C ASP A 138 -12.34 -9.94 10.83
N LEU A 139 -12.11 -9.24 9.70
CA LEU A 139 -13.18 -8.55 8.98
C LEU A 139 -13.90 -9.48 8.00
N SER A 140 -15.23 -9.44 8.02
CA SER A 140 -16.01 -10.03 6.94
C SER A 140 -15.85 -9.23 5.64
N PRO A 141 -16.19 -9.80 4.46
CA PRO A 141 -16.18 -9.05 3.20
C PRO A 141 -17.07 -7.79 3.25
N GLU A 142 -18.22 -7.87 3.93
CA GLU A 142 -19.17 -6.77 4.10
C GLU A 142 -18.56 -5.65 4.96
N GLU A 143 -17.99 -5.99 6.11
CA GLU A 143 -17.30 -5.02 6.97
C GLU A 143 -16.10 -4.37 6.28
N ALA A 144 -15.35 -5.12 5.47
CA ALA A 144 -14.25 -4.57 4.68
C ALA A 144 -14.76 -3.60 3.60
N ALA A 145 -15.91 -3.86 2.99
CA ALA A 145 -16.54 -2.96 2.03
C ALA A 145 -17.04 -1.68 2.71
N GLU A 146 -17.71 -1.77 3.85
CA GLU A 146 -18.16 -0.62 4.65
C GLU A 146 -16.99 0.27 5.07
N LEU A 147 -15.90 -0.34 5.57
CA LEU A 147 -14.69 0.39 5.92
C LEU A 147 -14.11 1.13 4.70
N THR A 148 -14.09 0.47 3.53
CA THR A 148 -13.61 1.08 2.28
C THR A 148 -14.45 2.30 1.89
N ASP A 149 -15.78 2.25 2.08
CA ASP A 149 -16.67 3.36 1.75
C ASP A 149 -16.48 4.55 2.70
N VAL A 150 -16.32 4.31 4.00
CA VAL A 150 -15.99 5.37 4.97
C VAL A 150 -14.64 6.02 4.63
N LEU A 151 -13.62 5.22 4.34
CA LEU A 151 -12.30 5.74 3.97
C LEU A 151 -12.31 6.46 2.62
N ARG A 152 -13.16 6.06 1.67
CA ARG A 152 -13.35 6.78 0.39
C ARG A 152 -13.91 8.18 0.63
N THR A 153 -14.89 8.34 1.51
CA THR A 153 -15.43 9.65 1.90
C THR A 153 -14.34 10.53 2.48
N LEU A 154 -13.50 9.99 3.36
CA LEU A 154 -12.36 10.71 3.92
C LEU A 154 -11.36 11.15 2.83
N ARG A 155 -11.00 10.24 1.90
CA ARG A 155 -10.09 10.55 0.79
C ARG A 155 -10.61 11.67 -0.11
N HIS A 156 -11.92 11.68 -0.42
CA HIS A 156 -12.55 12.78 -1.12
C HIS A 156 -12.40 14.10 -0.37
N SER A 157 -12.61 14.12 0.93
CA SER A 157 -12.56 15.34 1.74
C SER A 157 -11.17 15.99 1.80
N VAL A 158 -10.11 15.21 1.57
CA VAL A 158 -8.71 15.68 1.53
C VAL A 158 -8.15 15.82 0.11
N GLY A 159 -8.98 15.66 -0.93
CA GLY A 159 -8.60 15.91 -2.31
C GLY A 159 -7.73 14.81 -2.96
N ASP A 160 -7.83 13.58 -2.49
CA ASP A 160 -7.11 12.42 -3.05
C ASP A 160 -7.87 11.74 -4.23
N LEU A 161 -9.14 12.08 -4.41
CA LEU A 161 -10.03 11.56 -5.47
C LEU A 161 -10.72 12.72 -6.19
#